data_425e658cb043d11b0aecc80f3b21e66c
#
_entry.id   425e658cb043d11b0aecc80f3b21e66c
#
_cell.length_a   1.000
_cell.length_b   1.000
_cell.length_c   1.000
_cell.angle_alpha   90.00
_cell.angle_beta   90.00
_cell.angle_gamma   90.00
#
_symmetry.space_group_name_H-M   'P 1'
#
loop_
_entity.id
_entity.type
_entity.pdbx_description
1 polymer ?
#
loop_
_entity_poly.entity_id
_entity_poly.type
_entity_poly.pdbx_seq_one_letter_code
_entity_poly.pdbx_strand_id
1 'polypeptide(L)'
;RMLEWTRKRQKSGAAIDTAVKNLPLVRTVIVPENIEHAEYKHYLFVEPEYLKEGWTRDRIVEEISALGVPCFQGSCSEVYLEKAFDGTDWRPKNRLTNAKELGETSLMFLVHPTLTEAEISKTCMVIKSVVQSAQVS
;
A
#
# COMPACT_ATOMS: atom_id res chain seq x y z
N ARG A 1 -8.63 -3.61 -24.92
CA ARG A 1 -8.81 -2.73 -23.75
C ARG A 1 -8.16 -3.29 -22.48
N MET A 2 -8.50 -4.54 -22.09
CA MET A 2 -8.02 -5.08 -20.81
C MET A 2 -6.50 -5.13 -20.69
N LEU A 3 -5.79 -5.66 -21.69
CA LEU A 3 -4.32 -5.71 -21.70
C LEU A 3 -3.68 -4.31 -21.68
N GLU A 4 -4.22 -3.36 -22.43
CA GLU A 4 -3.74 -1.97 -22.42
C GLU A 4 -3.90 -1.33 -21.02
N TRP A 5 -5.04 -1.54 -20.39
CA TRP A 5 -5.31 -1.03 -19.05
C TRP A 5 -4.42 -1.67 -17.99
N THR A 6 -4.15 -2.97 -18.11
CA THR A 6 -3.20 -3.65 -17.22
C THR A 6 -1.80 -3.06 -17.36
N ARG A 7 -1.31 -2.85 -18.59
CA ARG A 7 -0.01 -2.22 -18.84
C ARG A 7 0.08 -0.80 -18.27
N LYS A 8 -0.99 0.00 -18.38
CA LYS A 8 -1.05 1.35 -17.77
C LYS A 8 -0.96 1.28 -16.26
N ARG A 9 -1.69 0.36 -15.62
CA ARG A 9 -1.62 0.16 -14.17
C ARG A 9 -0.24 -0.28 -13.72
N GLN A 10 0.36 -1.24 -14.42
CA GLN A 10 1.73 -1.71 -14.16
C GLN A 10 2.76 -0.58 -14.29
N LYS A 11 2.64 0.27 -15.33
CA LYS A 11 3.50 1.46 -15.50
C LYS A 11 3.35 2.41 -14.30
N SER A 12 2.12 2.66 -13.85
CA SER A 12 1.85 3.55 -12.72
C SER A 12 2.37 2.98 -11.39
N GLY A 13 2.17 1.68 -11.13
CA GLY A 13 2.73 0.99 -9.96
C GLY A 13 4.25 1.03 -9.94
N ALA A 14 4.89 0.71 -11.06
CA ALA A 14 6.35 0.77 -11.19
C ALA A 14 6.93 2.18 -10.98
N ALA A 15 6.19 3.23 -11.33
CA ALA A 15 6.58 4.61 -11.04
C ALA A 15 6.58 4.88 -9.52
N ILE A 16 5.55 4.41 -8.81
CA ILE A 16 5.46 4.51 -7.35
C ILE A 16 6.61 3.74 -6.69
N ASP A 17 6.85 2.49 -7.09
CA ASP A 17 7.96 1.67 -6.57
C ASP A 17 9.30 2.37 -6.77
N THR A 18 9.52 2.95 -7.94
CA THR A 18 10.74 3.71 -8.26
C THR A 18 10.91 4.92 -7.35
N ALA A 19 9.83 5.62 -7.04
CA ALA A 19 9.87 6.81 -6.18
C ALA A 19 10.29 6.50 -4.74
N VAL A 20 10.01 5.30 -4.24
CA VAL A 20 10.26 4.89 -2.85
C VAL A 20 11.41 3.90 -2.68
N LYS A 21 12.01 3.38 -3.75
CA LYS A 21 13.01 2.28 -3.74
C LYS A 21 14.18 2.45 -2.77
N ASN A 22 14.53 3.69 -2.42
CA ASN A 22 15.65 4.01 -1.54
C ASN A 22 15.18 4.48 -0.15
N LEU A 23 13.92 4.28 0.19
CA LEU A 23 13.33 4.67 1.46
C LEU A 23 13.06 3.41 2.30
N PRO A 24 13.91 3.12 3.33
CA PRO A 24 13.78 1.90 4.12
C PRO A 24 12.47 1.80 4.92
N LEU A 25 11.78 2.92 5.15
CA LEU A 25 10.49 2.93 5.85
C LEU A 25 9.40 2.17 5.10
N VAL A 26 9.50 1.98 3.79
CA VAL A 26 8.48 1.28 3.02
C VAL A 26 9.09 0.21 2.12
N ARG A 27 8.47 -0.95 2.07
CA ARG A 27 8.78 -2.01 1.11
C ARG A 27 7.72 -2.13 0.04
N THR A 28 8.14 -2.53 -1.13
CA THR A 28 7.29 -2.83 -2.29
C THR A 28 6.93 -4.31 -2.34
N VAL A 29 5.93 -4.66 -3.15
CA VAL A 29 5.56 -6.05 -3.41
C VAL A 29 6.51 -6.62 -4.47
N ILE A 30 7.14 -7.75 -4.16
CA ILE A 30 7.94 -8.50 -5.13
C ILE A 30 7.01 -9.49 -5.84
N VAL A 31 6.74 -9.24 -7.12
CA VAL A 31 5.94 -10.14 -7.96
C VAL A 31 6.87 -11.19 -8.58
N PRO A 32 6.62 -12.50 -8.36
CA PRO A 32 7.39 -13.55 -9.01
C PRO A 32 7.32 -13.48 -10.54
N GLU A 33 8.42 -13.82 -11.22
CA GLU A 33 8.54 -13.70 -12.69
C GLU A 33 7.48 -14.50 -13.47
N ASN A 34 6.97 -15.58 -12.89
CA ASN A 34 5.93 -16.42 -13.48
C ASN A 34 4.50 -15.92 -13.25
N ILE A 35 4.34 -14.74 -12.63
CA ILE A 35 3.03 -14.12 -12.34
C ILE A 35 2.92 -12.79 -13.07
N GLU A 36 1.88 -12.65 -13.90
CA GLU A 36 1.49 -11.36 -14.45
C GLU A 36 0.50 -10.68 -13.50
N HIS A 37 0.98 -9.70 -12.72
CA HIS A 37 0.17 -8.98 -11.77
C HIS A 37 -0.69 -7.91 -12.46
N ALA A 38 -2.01 -7.93 -12.21
CA ALA A 38 -2.95 -7.02 -12.88
C ALA A 38 -2.94 -5.59 -12.33
N GLU A 39 -2.27 -5.33 -11.20
CA GLU A 39 -2.18 -4.02 -10.54
C GLU A 39 -3.56 -3.34 -10.38
N TYR A 40 -4.54 -4.09 -9.83
CA TYR A 40 -5.86 -3.51 -9.57
C TYR A 40 -5.77 -2.31 -8.63
N LYS A 41 -4.93 -2.43 -7.61
CA LYS A 41 -4.48 -1.41 -6.66
C LYS A 41 -3.01 -1.62 -6.41
N HIS A 42 -2.29 -0.58 -6.05
CA HIS A 42 -0.88 -0.68 -5.73
C HIS A 42 -0.67 -0.62 -4.21
N TYR A 43 0.16 -1.50 -3.67
CA TYR A 43 0.41 -1.61 -2.24
C TYR A 43 1.88 -1.35 -1.92
N LEU A 44 2.08 -0.56 -0.87
CA LEU A 44 3.33 -0.46 -0.12
C LEU A 44 3.08 -0.92 1.30
N PHE A 45 4.11 -1.35 2.00
CA PHE A 45 4.02 -1.75 3.40
C PHE A 45 5.03 -0.98 4.22
N VAL A 46 4.56 -0.40 5.32
CA VAL A 46 5.40 0.31 6.29
C VAL A 46 6.24 -0.69 7.06
N GLU A 47 7.53 -0.42 7.23
CA GLU A 47 8.44 -1.14 8.10
C GLU A 47 8.54 -0.38 9.45
N PRO A 48 7.85 -0.85 10.50
CA PRO A 48 7.66 -0.08 11.73
C PRO A 48 8.95 0.35 12.44
N GLU A 49 10.01 -0.43 12.27
CA GLU A 49 11.34 -0.15 12.86
C GLU A 49 12.00 1.11 12.31
N TYR A 50 11.57 1.59 11.14
CA TYR A 50 12.07 2.82 10.53
C TYR A 50 11.16 4.03 10.77
N LEU A 51 10.07 3.87 11.54
CA LEU A 51 9.19 4.99 11.87
C LEU A 51 9.84 5.93 12.89
N LYS A 52 9.83 7.21 12.56
CA LYS A 52 10.20 8.28 13.49
C LYS A 52 9.20 8.38 14.63
N GLU A 53 9.65 8.78 15.81
CA GLU A 53 8.78 9.01 16.97
C GLU A 53 7.58 9.92 16.62
N GLY A 54 6.40 9.52 17.07
CA GLY A 54 5.14 10.21 16.81
C GLY A 54 4.54 9.96 15.43
N TRP A 55 5.16 9.12 14.58
CA TRP A 55 4.61 8.67 13.32
C TRP A 55 4.01 7.27 13.42
N THR A 56 2.95 7.06 12.67
CA THR A 56 2.25 5.78 12.51
C THR A 56 1.88 5.57 11.05
N ARG A 57 1.54 4.34 10.65
CA ARG A 57 0.97 4.05 9.34
C ARG A 57 -0.27 4.92 9.07
N ASP A 58 -1.15 5.08 10.04
CA ASP A 58 -2.39 5.84 9.88
C ASP A 58 -2.10 7.33 9.66
N ARG A 59 -1.13 7.90 10.39
CA ARG A 59 -0.68 9.26 10.15
C ARG A 59 -0.09 9.45 8.75
N ILE A 60 0.65 8.47 8.23
CA ILE A 60 1.14 8.52 6.84
C ILE A 60 -0.03 8.59 5.85
N VAL A 61 -1.08 7.78 6.06
CA VAL A 61 -2.30 7.81 5.23
C VAL A 61 -2.98 9.18 5.29
N GLU A 62 -3.11 9.76 6.47
CA GLU A 62 -3.74 11.08 6.69
C GLU A 62 -2.94 12.20 6.00
N GLU A 63 -1.64 12.24 6.20
CA GLU A 63 -0.75 13.27 5.61
C GLU A 63 -0.73 13.20 4.07
N ILE A 64 -0.65 11.99 3.49
CA ILE A 64 -0.72 11.80 2.03
C ILE A 64 -2.09 12.27 1.50
N SER A 65 -3.18 11.89 2.19
CA SER A 65 -4.53 12.26 1.80
C SER A 65 -4.77 13.77 1.91
N ALA A 66 -4.24 14.42 2.94
CA ALA A 66 -4.30 15.87 3.12
C ALA A 66 -3.63 16.65 1.98
N LEU A 67 -2.60 16.08 1.35
CA LEU A 67 -1.94 16.63 0.17
C LEU A 67 -2.67 16.32 -1.15
N GLY A 68 -3.90 15.77 -1.06
CA GLY A 68 -4.77 15.52 -2.20
C GLY A 68 -4.37 14.33 -3.06
N VAL A 69 -3.73 13.34 -2.46
CA VAL A 69 -3.47 12.03 -3.07
C VAL A 69 -4.27 10.97 -2.32
N PRO A 70 -5.21 10.24 -2.96
CA PRO A 70 -5.95 9.18 -2.31
C PRO A 70 -5.03 8.09 -1.80
N CYS A 71 -5.02 7.89 -0.49
CA CYS A 71 -4.27 6.85 0.19
C CYS A 71 -5.17 6.16 1.22
N PHE A 72 -5.08 4.84 1.31
CA PHE A 72 -5.95 4.04 2.17
C PHE A 72 -5.14 2.99 2.93
N GLN A 73 -5.74 2.43 3.95
CA GLN A 73 -5.14 1.35 4.76
C GLN A 73 -5.12 -0.02 4.06
N GLY A 74 -5.77 -0.13 2.91
CA GLY A 74 -5.91 -1.39 2.18
C GLY A 74 -7.22 -2.10 2.44
N SER A 75 -7.26 -3.38 2.10
CA SER A 75 -8.41 -4.26 2.28
C SER A 75 -8.44 -4.88 3.67
N CYS A 76 -9.57 -5.48 4.08
CA CYS A 76 -9.65 -6.29 5.29
C CYS A 76 -8.70 -7.50 5.17
N SER A 77 -7.62 -7.47 5.94
CA SER A 77 -6.62 -8.54 5.95
C SER A 77 -7.01 -9.73 6.81
N GLU A 78 -7.81 -9.46 7.85
CA GLU A 78 -8.23 -10.45 8.84
C GLU A 78 -9.75 -10.71 8.74
N VAL A 79 -10.23 -11.09 7.55
CA VAL A 79 -11.66 -11.37 7.27
C VAL A 79 -12.29 -12.31 8.30
N TYR A 80 -11.52 -13.24 8.83
CA TYR A 80 -11.99 -14.19 9.85
C TYR A 80 -12.37 -13.52 11.19
N LEU A 81 -12.01 -12.25 11.41
CA LEU A 81 -12.43 -11.47 12.60
C LEU A 81 -13.78 -10.77 12.40
N GLU A 82 -14.34 -10.81 11.19
CA GLU A 82 -15.64 -10.22 10.92
C GLU A 82 -16.76 -10.92 11.72
N LYS A 83 -17.77 -10.16 12.12
CA LYS A 83 -18.90 -10.65 12.93
C LYS A 83 -19.61 -11.88 12.33
N ALA A 84 -19.57 -12.03 11.00
CA ALA A 84 -20.13 -13.19 10.31
C ALA A 84 -19.51 -14.52 10.73
N PHE A 85 -18.32 -14.50 11.30
CA PHE A 85 -17.60 -15.69 11.78
C PHE A 85 -17.70 -15.90 13.28
N ASP A 86 -18.41 -15.04 14.03
CA ASP A 86 -18.61 -15.20 15.46
C ASP A 86 -19.38 -16.48 15.76
N GLY A 87 -18.87 -17.30 16.69
CA GLY A 87 -19.47 -18.56 17.10
C GLY A 87 -19.38 -19.68 16.05
N THR A 88 -18.58 -19.53 15.00
CA THR A 88 -18.32 -20.57 14.00
C THR A 88 -16.97 -21.26 14.24
N ASP A 89 -16.84 -22.52 13.76
CA ASP A 89 -15.57 -23.24 13.77
C ASP A 89 -14.59 -22.78 12.67
N TRP A 90 -14.99 -21.82 11.85
CA TRP A 90 -14.18 -21.32 10.73
C TRP A 90 -13.19 -20.24 11.12
N ARG A 91 -13.32 -19.68 12.32
CA ARG A 91 -12.36 -18.75 12.87
C ARG A 91 -11.14 -19.50 13.39
N PRO A 92 -9.91 -19.19 12.92
CA PRO A 92 -8.72 -19.84 13.44
C PRO A 92 -8.59 -19.62 14.96
N LYS A 93 -8.10 -20.63 15.69
CA LYS A 93 -7.92 -20.55 17.16
C LYS A 93 -6.94 -19.43 17.56
N ASN A 94 -5.91 -19.24 16.75
CA ASN A 94 -4.92 -18.19 16.95
C ASN A 94 -5.00 -17.17 15.81
N ARG A 95 -4.75 -15.90 16.12
CA ARG A 95 -4.68 -14.83 15.13
C ARG A 95 -3.56 -15.11 14.13
N LEU A 96 -3.84 -14.93 12.84
CA LEU A 96 -2.87 -15.17 11.76
C LEU A 96 -1.88 -13.99 11.71
N THR A 97 -0.63 -14.24 12.12
CA THR A 97 0.41 -13.22 12.30
C THR A 97 0.63 -12.40 11.02
N ASN A 98 0.82 -13.06 9.88
CA ASN A 98 1.06 -12.37 8.60
C ASN A 98 -0.14 -11.53 8.16
N ALA A 99 -1.37 -12.02 8.37
CA ALA A 99 -2.58 -11.26 8.03
C ALA A 99 -2.70 -9.99 8.88
N LYS A 100 -2.40 -10.10 10.19
CA LYS A 100 -2.35 -8.97 11.11
C LYS A 100 -1.31 -7.94 10.67
N GLU A 101 -0.07 -8.38 10.45
CA GLU A 101 1.04 -7.51 10.03
C GLU A 101 0.69 -6.75 8.74
N LEU A 102 0.21 -7.46 7.72
CA LEU A 102 -0.20 -6.82 6.45
C LEU A 102 -1.32 -5.80 6.67
N GLY A 103 -2.28 -6.07 7.55
CA GLY A 103 -3.36 -5.14 7.87
C GLY A 103 -2.88 -3.89 8.61
N GLU A 104 -1.88 -4.01 9.46
CA GLU A 104 -1.34 -2.93 10.27
C GLU A 104 -0.33 -2.05 9.50
N THR A 105 0.28 -2.57 8.44
CA THR A 105 1.38 -1.90 7.72
C THR A 105 1.03 -1.43 6.31
N SER A 106 -0.06 -1.92 5.71
CA SER A 106 -0.39 -1.64 4.31
C SER A 106 -0.78 -0.18 4.06
N LEU A 107 -0.27 0.35 2.93
CA LEU A 107 -0.66 1.59 2.27
C LEU A 107 -1.16 1.23 0.87
N MET A 108 -2.33 1.69 0.49
CA MET A 108 -2.94 1.37 -0.78
C MET A 108 -3.16 2.62 -1.62
N PHE A 109 -2.75 2.55 -2.89
CA PHE A 109 -2.83 3.64 -3.86
C PHE A 109 -3.65 3.25 -5.08
N LEU A 110 -4.27 4.24 -5.70
CA LEU A 110 -5.00 4.07 -6.93
C LEU A 110 -4.04 4.14 -8.13
N VAL A 111 -4.12 3.16 -9.01
CA VAL A 111 -3.36 3.10 -10.28
C VAL A 111 -4.31 2.92 -11.47
N HIS A 112 -5.50 3.51 -11.39
CA HIS A 112 -6.53 3.39 -12.41
C HIS A 112 -6.01 3.84 -13.78
N PRO A 113 -6.33 3.14 -14.90
CA PRO A 113 -5.76 3.42 -16.22
C PRO A 113 -6.19 4.76 -16.83
N THR A 114 -7.12 5.48 -16.20
CA THR A 114 -7.52 6.84 -16.60
C THR A 114 -6.73 7.93 -15.91
N LEU A 115 -5.92 7.60 -14.89
CA LEU A 115 -5.04 8.59 -14.26
C LEU A 115 -4.02 9.11 -15.28
N THR A 116 -3.84 10.41 -15.26
CA THR A 116 -2.87 11.11 -16.10
C THR A 116 -1.44 10.94 -15.57
N GLU A 117 -0.45 11.17 -16.40
CA GLU A 117 0.96 11.16 -15.97
C GLU A 117 1.23 12.23 -14.90
N ALA A 118 0.54 13.38 -14.95
CA ALA A 118 0.66 14.44 -13.95
C ALA A 118 0.13 13.98 -12.58
N GLU A 119 -1.00 13.26 -12.54
CA GLU A 119 -1.56 12.71 -11.30
C GLU A 119 -0.65 11.64 -10.70
N ILE A 120 -0.09 10.74 -11.51
CA ILE A 120 0.87 9.74 -11.05
C ILE A 120 2.16 10.41 -10.56
N SER A 121 2.67 11.42 -11.27
CA SER A 121 3.84 12.18 -10.85
C SER A 121 3.61 12.89 -9.51
N LYS A 122 2.44 13.52 -9.33
CA LYS A 122 2.03 14.11 -8.04
C LYS A 122 2.00 13.04 -6.94
N THR A 123 1.39 11.89 -7.22
CA THR A 123 1.32 10.77 -6.28
C THR A 123 2.72 10.34 -5.83
N CYS A 124 3.65 10.13 -6.75
CA CYS A 124 5.04 9.76 -6.45
C CYS A 124 5.74 10.82 -5.58
N MET A 125 5.60 12.10 -5.92
CA MET A 125 6.21 13.21 -5.15
C MET A 125 5.66 13.28 -3.72
N VAL A 126 4.35 13.19 -3.56
CA VAL A 126 3.70 13.26 -2.24
C VAL A 126 4.08 12.06 -1.38
N ILE A 127 4.02 10.84 -1.91
CA ILE A 127 4.43 9.62 -1.18
C ILE A 127 5.87 9.78 -0.71
N LYS A 128 6.79 10.12 -1.61
CA LYS A 128 8.20 10.29 -1.29
C LYS A 128 8.41 11.32 -0.18
N SER A 129 7.78 12.48 -0.28
CA SER A 129 7.90 13.56 0.70
C SER A 129 7.41 13.16 2.09
N VAL A 130 6.22 12.55 2.18
CA VAL A 130 5.63 12.13 3.46
C VAL A 130 6.44 10.99 4.08
N VAL A 131 6.82 9.97 3.29
CA VAL A 131 7.63 8.85 3.77
C VAL A 131 8.99 9.34 4.29
N GLN A 132 9.66 10.26 3.60
CA GLN A 132 10.91 10.86 4.07
C GLN A 132 10.73 11.62 5.40
N SER A 133 9.59 12.30 5.59
CA SER A 133 9.30 13.01 6.84
C SER A 133 8.99 12.08 8.01
N ALA A 134 8.43 10.90 7.71
CA ALA A 134 8.04 9.88 8.68
C ALA A 134 9.19 8.94 9.08
N GLN A 135 10.30 8.93 8.33
CA GLN A 135 11.42 8.02 8.49
C GLN A 135 12.44 8.55 9.49
N VAL A 136 13.02 7.65 10.28
CA VAL A 136 14.24 7.94 11.07
C VAL A 136 15.39 8.27 10.12
N SER A 137 16.25 9.20 10.55
CA SER A 137 17.44 9.64 9.79
C SER A 137 18.51 8.57 9.77
#